data_4564d62435cf958dd3198995383dde97
#
_entry.id   4564d62435cf958dd3198995383dde97
#
_cell.length_a   1.000
_cell.length_b   1.000
_cell.length_c   1.000
_cell.angle_alpha   90.00
_cell.angle_beta   90.00
_cell.angle_gamma   90.00
#
_symmetry.space_group_name_H-M   'P 1'
#
loop_
_entity.id
_entity.type
_entity.pdbx_description
1 polymer ?
#
loop_
_entity_poly.entity_id
_entity_poly.type
_entity_poly.pdbx_seq_one_letter_code
_entity_poly.pdbx_strand_id
1 'polypeptide(L)'
;STYLPVPDGLLDRKVEAITRSRFRDLSGFSESDMYAVGGTGTVYHFNGEQWKQLPFPTNKLLYTVCCAGDGFVYIADFDGAIWKGRNEQWTQITHGGMTMPFLDMGWFDGRLWCASDYGIWVLEDDKLVLAMHAKHKPVPPEVAVLSKRIDVSPDGTVMMVCGSRGAAIYDGNAWNVLFDSMAFE
;
A
#
# COMPACT_ATOMS: atom_id res chain seq x y z
N SER A 1 -3.90 -11.12 34.72
CA SER A 1 -4.01 -9.99 33.79
C SER A 1 -5.36 -9.30 34.04
N THR A 2 -5.29 -8.09 34.57
CA THR A 2 -6.44 -7.25 34.86
C THR A 2 -6.84 -6.53 33.58
N TYR A 3 -7.93 -6.96 32.95
CA TYR A 3 -8.55 -6.19 31.88
C TYR A 3 -9.21 -4.96 32.51
N LEU A 4 -8.82 -3.77 32.05
CA LEU A 4 -9.53 -2.55 32.42
C LEU A 4 -10.92 -2.59 31.77
N PRO A 5 -12.01 -2.40 32.53
CA PRO A 5 -13.35 -2.37 31.97
C PRO A 5 -13.48 -1.18 31.01
N VAL A 6 -14.04 -1.46 29.83
CA VAL A 6 -14.39 -0.40 28.87
C VAL A 6 -15.68 0.27 29.37
N PRO A 7 -15.74 1.61 29.48
CA PRO A 7 -16.95 2.31 29.92
C PRO A 7 -18.16 1.98 29.02
N ASP A 8 -19.33 1.78 29.63
CA ASP A 8 -20.59 1.48 28.94
C ASP A 8 -20.91 2.55 27.87
N GLY A 9 -21.30 2.11 26.69
CA GLY A 9 -21.62 2.95 25.53
C GLY A 9 -20.41 3.42 24.73
N LEU A 10 -19.17 3.24 25.21
CA LEU A 10 -17.97 3.55 24.43
C LEU A 10 -17.68 2.46 23.40
N LEU A 11 -18.07 1.22 23.72
CA LEU A 11 -17.93 0.07 22.81
C LEU A 11 -18.83 0.24 21.58
N ASP A 12 -20.08 0.63 21.75
CA ASP A 12 -21.06 0.76 20.67
C ASP A 12 -20.67 1.89 19.71
N ARG A 13 -20.27 3.04 20.24
CA ARG A 13 -19.76 4.15 19.43
C ARG A 13 -18.45 3.83 18.74
N LYS A 14 -17.53 3.10 19.40
CA LYS A 14 -16.27 2.65 18.78
C LYS A 14 -16.51 1.57 17.74
N VAL A 15 -17.40 0.62 18.00
CA VAL A 15 -17.76 -0.44 17.04
C VAL A 15 -18.40 0.18 15.80
N GLU A 16 -19.30 1.15 15.96
CA GLU A 16 -19.92 1.84 14.83
C GLU A 16 -18.90 2.69 14.03
N ALA A 17 -18.02 3.44 14.72
CA ALA A 17 -16.95 4.18 14.12
C ALA A 17 -15.93 3.25 13.43
N ILE A 18 -15.52 2.15 14.07
CA ILE A 18 -14.62 1.15 13.52
C ILE A 18 -15.25 0.44 12.31
N THR A 19 -16.55 0.21 12.31
CA THR A 19 -17.24 -0.47 11.19
C THR A 19 -17.36 0.45 9.98
N ARG A 20 -17.59 1.74 10.18
CA ARG A 20 -17.72 2.74 9.12
C ARG A 20 -16.41 3.29 8.62
N SER A 21 -15.37 3.36 9.47
CA SER A 21 -14.09 4.03 9.19
C SER A 21 -12.91 3.16 9.62
N ARG A 22 -12.87 1.89 9.20
CA ARG A 22 -11.69 1.06 9.42
C ARG A 22 -10.56 1.59 8.56
N PHE A 23 -9.70 2.41 9.14
CA PHE A 23 -8.43 2.70 8.49
C PHE A 23 -7.61 1.41 8.37
N ARG A 24 -7.04 1.21 7.21
CA ARG A 24 -6.20 0.06 6.88
C ARG A 24 -4.76 0.46 6.71
N ASP A 25 -4.56 1.66 6.17
CA ASP A 25 -3.23 2.12 5.81
C ASP A 25 -3.10 3.63 5.93
N LEU A 26 -1.87 4.07 6.13
CA LEU A 26 -1.47 5.46 6.32
C LEU A 26 -0.16 5.71 5.59
N SER A 27 -0.09 6.79 4.82
CA SER A 27 1.13 7.26 4.17
C SER A 27 1.22 8.78 4.22
N GLY A 28 2.42 9.35 4.12
CA GLY A 28 2.61 10.80 4.17
C GLY A 28 3.78 11.28 3.32
N PHE A 29 3.66 12.49 2.82
CA PHE A 29 4.78 13.22 2.22
C PHE A 29 5.63 13.91 3.28
N SER A 30 5.00 14.26 4.41
CA SER A 30 5.63 14.90 5.58
C SER A 30 4.73 14.72 6.80
N GLU A 31 5.20 15.17 7.97
CA GLU A 31 4.42 15.22 9.22
C GLU A 31 3.17 16.11 9.14
N SER A 32 3.08 16.97 8.14
CA SER A 32 1.93 17.88 7.90
C SER A 32 1.15 17.57 6.63
N ASP A 33 1.44 16.47 5.95
CA ASP A 33 0.77 16.06 4.72
C ASP A 33 0.65 14.54 4.64
N MET A 34 -0.42 13.99 5.25
CA MET A 34 -0.62 12.56 5.39
C MET A 34 -2.01 12.14 4.90
N TYR A 35 -2.10 10.93 4.39
CA TYR A 35 -3.34 10.31 3.93
C TYR A 35 -3.60 9.00 4.66
N ALA A 36 -4.83 8.82 5.11
CA ALA A 36 -5.30 7.58 5.73
C ALA A 36 -6.48 7.03 4.93
N VAL A 37 -6.44 5.74 4.63
CA VAL A 37 -7.46 5.07 3.80
C VAL A 37 -8.02 3.84 4.48
N GLY A 38 -9.26 3.49 4.11
CA GLY A 38 -9.91 2.28 4.61
C GLY A 38 -11.40 2.27 4.30
N GLY A 39 -12.15 1.49 5.07
CA GLY A 39 -13.62 1.45 4.96
C GLY A 39 -14.12 1.33 3.52
N THR A 40 -15.31 1.80 3.29
CA THR A 40 -15.96 1.86 1.97
C THR A 40 -15.68 3.20 1.30
N GLY A 41 -14.53 3.33 0.62
CA GLY A 41 -14.12 4.57 -0.04
C GLY A 41 -13.72 5.69 0.94
N THR A 42 -13.29 5.33 2.14
CA THR A 42 -12.94 6.32 3.17
C THR A 42 -11.50 6.79 2.98
N VAL A 43 -11.34 8.08 2.68
CA VAL A 43 -10.05 8.76 2.55
C VAL A 43 -10.04 9.98 3.47
N TYR A 44 -9.02 10.10 4.29
CA TYR A 44 -8.76 11.28 5.11
C TYR A 44 -7.40 11.88 4.77
N HIS A 45 -7.32 13.18 4.79
CA HIS A 45 -6.10 13.96 4.61
C HIS A 45 -5.83 14.81 5.85
N PHE A 46 -4.61 14.75 6.35
CA PHE A 46 -4.08 15.62 7.40
C PHE A 46 -3.24 16.73 6.76
N ASN A 47 -3.57 17.97 7.06
CA ASN A 47 -2.92 19.16 6.50
C ASN A 47 -1.94 19.83 7.46
N GLY A 48 -1.51 19.13 8.52
CA GLY A 48 -0.66 19.68 9.57
C GLY A 48 -1.42 20.21 10.79
N GLU A 49 -2.73 20.47 10.64
CA GLU A 49 -3.57 20.99 11.73
C GLU A 49 -4.72 20.05 12.07
N GLN A 50 -5.39 19.53 11.05
CA GLN A 50 -6.58 18.69 11.23
C GLN A 50 -6.73 17.63 10.15
N TRP A 51 -7.41 16.55 10.50
CA TRP A 51 -7.86 15.55 9.55
C TRP A 51 -9.18 15.96 8.90
N LYS A 52 -9.21 15.96 7.56
CA LYS A 52 -10.42 16.21 6.76
C LYS A 52 -10.74 14.99 5.92
N GLN A 53 -11.98 14.52 5.95
CA GLN A 53 -12.45 13.50 5.02
C GLN A 53 -12.54 14.11 3.60
N LEU A 54 -11.96 13.41 2.64
CA LEU A 54 -12.01 13.79 1.23
C LEU A 54 -13.10 13.01 0.49
N PRO A 55 -13.78 13.63 -0.49
CA PRO A 55 -14.61 12.88 -1.43
C PRO A 55 -13.73 11.94 -2.25
N PHE A 56 -14.18 10.69 -2.38
CA PHE A 56 -13.47 9.68 -3.14
C PHE A 56 -14.44 8.95 -4.08
N PRO A 57 -14.08 8.70 -5.36
CA PRO A 57 -15.05 8.32 -6.39
C PRO A 57 -15.39 6.82 -6.40
N THR A 58 -15.23 6.11 -5.29
CA THR A 58 -15.68 4.73 -5.13
C THR A 58 -16.17 4.47 -3.71
N ASN A 59 -17.06 3.50 -3.56
CA ASN A 59 -17.51 2.98 -2.27
C ASN A 59 -16.90 1.59 -1.95
N LYS A 60 -15.89 1.17 -2.71
CA LYS A 60 -15.18 -0.08 -2.45
C LYS A 60 -14.27 0.06 -1.24
N LEU A 61 -13.94 -1.09 -0.65
CA LEU A 61 -12.99 -1.16 0.45
C LEU A 61 -11.60 -0.76 -0.06
N LEU A 62 -10.98 0.23 0.58
CA LEU A 62 -9.62 0.66 0.27
C LEU A 62 -8.62 -0.12 1.13
N TYR A 63 -7.52 -0.54 0.55
CA TYR A 63 -6.55 -1.44 1.17
C TYR A 63 -5.25 -0.79 1.57
N THR A 64 -4.65 -0.04 0.66
CA THR A 64 -3.32 0.55 0.87
C THR A 64 -3.20 1.91 0.18
N VAL A 65 -2.32 2.75 0.68
CA VAL A 65 -2.04 4.09 0.19
C VAL A 65 -0.53 4.33 0.13
N CYS A 66 -0.07 4.99 -0.93
CA CYS A 66 1.31 5.40 -1.10
C CYS A 66 1.38 6.88 -1.50
N CYS A 67 2.02 7.69 -0.68
CA CYS A 67 2.43 9.06 -1.02
C CYS A 67 3.73 8.97 -1.81
N ALA A 68 3.64 9.12 -3.13
CA ALA A 68 4.71 8.80 -4.05
C ALA A 68 5.66 9.97 -4.32
N GLY A 69 6.90 9.66 -4.67
CA GLY A 69 7.92 10.67 -4.98
C GLY A 69 7.65 11.52 -6.23
N ASP A 70 6.65 11.15 -7.05
CA ASP A 70 6.13 11.99 -8.15
C ASP A 70 5.13 13.07 -7.68
N GLY A 71 4.87 13.16 -6.37
CA GLY A 71 3.98 14.13 -5.76
C GLY A 71 2.50 13.75 -5.78
N PHE A 72 2.14 12.57 -6.28
CA PHE A 72 0.79 12.04 -6.24
C PHE A 72 0.61 11.01 -5.13
N VAL A 73 -0.65 10.80 -4.76
CA VAL A 73 -1.09 9.75 -3.86
C VAL A 73 -1.68 8.62 -4.70
N TYR A 74 -1.27 7.40 -4.42
CA TYR A 74 -1.82 6.19 -5.03
C TYR A 74 -2.61 5.42 -3.97
N ILE A 75 -3.80 4.99 -4.31
CA ILE A 75 -4.69 4.22 -3.44
C ILE A 75 -5.15 2.97 -4.19
N ALA A 76 -5.02 1.81 -3.56
CA ALA A 76 -5.54 0.57 -4.12
C ALA A 76 -6.82 0.13 -3.40
N ASP A 77 -7.81 -0.34 -4.17
CA ASP A 77 -9.03 -0.92 -3.65
C ASP A 77 -8.99 -2.45 -3.57
N PHE A 78 -10.07 -3.04 -3.04
CA PHE A 78 -10.21 -4.49 -2.84
C PHE A 78 -10.08 -5.30 -4.13
N ASP A 79 -10.47 -4.76 -5.28
CA ASP A 79 -10.40 -5.45 -6.57
C ASP A 79 -9.07 -5.21 -7.29
N GLY A 80 -8.10 -4.55 -6.65
CA GLY A 80 -6.80 -4.23 -7.21
C GLY A 80 -6.82 -3.07 -8.21
N ALA A 81 -7.89 -2.29 -8.26
CA ALA A 81 -7.87 -1.04 -9.00
C ALA A 81 -7.01 0.00 -8.28
N ILE A 82 -6.23 0.75 -9.05
CA ILE A 82 -5.38 1.84 -8.53
C ILE A 82 -5.96 3.18 -8.95
N TRP A 83 -6.05 4.05 -7.97
CA TRP A 83 -6.44 5.43 -8.09
C TRP A 83 -5.22 6.32 -7.88
N LYS A 84 -5.02 7.30 -8.76
CA LYS A 84 -3.98 8.32 -8.66
C LYS A 84 -4.62 9.67 -8.47
N GLY A 85 -4.12 10.46 -7.55
CA GLY A 85 -4.67 11.79 -7.33
C GLY A 85 -3.99 12.57 -6.22
N ARG A 86 -4.59 13.69 -5.87
CA ARG A 86 -4.20 14.52 -4.73
C ARG A 86 -5.38 15.38 -4.29
N ASN A 87 -5.53 15.56 -2.97
CA ASN A 87 -6.64 16.31 -2.41
C ASN A 87 -8.00 15.73 -2.86
N GLU A 88 -8.78 16.50 -3.61
CA GLU A 88 -10.13 16.10 -4.07
C GLU A 88 -10.15 15.61 -5.53
N GLN A 89 -8.99 15.53 -6.20
CA GLN A 89 -8.89 15.12 -7.60
C GLN A 89 -8.32 13.72 -7.72
N TRP A 90 -9.14 12.78 -8.18
CA TRP A 90 -8.78 11.37 -8.30
C TRP A 90 -9.13 10.82 -9.68
N THR A 91 -8.21 10.05 -10.23
CA THR A 91 -8.39 9.33 -11.50
C THR A 91 -8.07 7.85 -11.29
N GLN A 92 -8.96 6.99 -11.74
CA GLN A 92 -8.68 5.56 -11.77
C GLN A 92 -7.74 5.28 -12.96
N ILE A 93 -6.53 4.77 -12.66
CA ILE A 93 -5.51 4.50 -13.69
C ILE A 93 -5.44 3.03 -14.07
N THR A 94 -5.94 2.13 -13.23
CA THR A 94 -6.08 0.71 -13.57
C THR A 94 -7.49 0.26 -13.22
N HIS A 95 -8.06 -0.64 -14.02
CA HIS A 95 -9.46 -1.03 -13.85
C HIS A 95 -9.68 -2.19 -12.87
N GLY A 96 -8.63 -2.70 -12.24
CA GLY A 96 -8.75 -3.87 -11.38
C GLY A 96 -9.00 -5.14 -12.19
N GLY A 97 -9.86 -6.00 -11.69
CA GLY A 97 -10.14 -7.33 -12.29
C GLY A 97 -9.22 -8.39 -11.73
N MET A 98 -8.43 -8.04 -10.72
CA MET A 98 -7.73 -9.00 -9.89
C MET A 98 -8.71 -9.50 -8.83
N THR A 99 -8.66 -10.79 -8.57
CA THR A 99 -9.49 -11.42 -7.53
C THR A 99 -8.98 -11.14 -6.12
N MET A 100 -7.87 -10.40 -5.98
CA MET A 100 -7.20 -10.14 -4.71
C MET A 100 -6.63 -8.73 -4.65
N PRO A 101 -6.69 -8.09 -3.47
CA PRO A 101 -6.17 -6.74 -3.28
C PRO A 101 -4.64 -6.70 -3.32
N PHE A 102 -4.11 -5.52 -3.59
CA PHE A 102 -2.76 -5.20 -3.17
C PHE A 102 -2.77 -4.97 -1.65
N LEU A 103 -1.86 -5.64 -0.97
CA LEU A 103 -1.74 -5.60 0.49
C LEU A 103 -0.88 -4.44 0.96
N ASP A 104 0.01 -3.98 0.05
CA ASP A 104 0.94 -2.90 0.32
C ASP A 104 1.43 -2.25 -0.96
N MET A 105 1.84 -0.97 -0.88
CA MET A 105 2.43 -0.23 -1.98
C MET A 105 3.58 0.64 -1.49
N GLY A 106 4.61 0.78 -2.33
CA GLY A 106 5.75 1.63 -2.06
C GLY A 106 6.22 2.35 -3.32
N TRP A 107 6.79 3.54 -3.14
CA TRP A 107 7.44 4.29 -4.22
C TRP A 107 8.94 4.17 -4.11
N PHE A 108 9.58 3.55 -5.11
CA PHE A 108 11.02 3.36 -5.13
C PHE A 108 11.55 3.36 -6.56
N ASP A 109 12.75 3.91 -6.77
CA ASP A 109 13.44 3.98 -8.07
C ASP A 109 12.52 4.58 -9.18
N GLY A 110 11.76 5.65 -8.82
CA GLY A 110 10.87 6.35 -9.74
C GLY A 110 9.61 5.59 -10.15
N ARG A 111 9.25 4.49 -9.47
CA ARG A 111 8.13 3.62 -9.81
C ARG A 111 7.26 3.29 -8.60
N LEU A 112 5.97 3.05 -8.86
CA LEU A 112 5.06 2.48 -7.90
C LEU A 112 5.19 0.95 -7.91
N TRP A 113 5.48 0.39 -6.75
CA TRP A 113 5.53 -1.05 -6.49
C TRP A 113 4.31 -1.46 -5.68
N CYS A 114 3.72 -2.60 -6.03
CA CYS A 114 2.54 -3.13 -5.37
C CYS A 114 2.78 -4.59 -4.99
N ALA A 115 2.50 -4.95 -3.75
CA ALA A 115 2.62 -6.31 -3.25
C ALA A 115 1.25 -6.94 -3.03
N SER A 116 1.10 -8.19 -3.47
CA SER A 116 -0.08 -9.02 -3.24
C SER A 116 0.34 -10.40 -2.73
N ASP A 117 -0.62 -11.25 -2.37
CA ASP A 117 -0.31 -12.65 -2.03
C ASP A 117 0.25 -13.47 -3.22
N TYR A 118 0.14 -12.95 -4.45
CA TYR A 118 0.56 -13.64 -5.67
C TYR A 118 1.82 -13.07 -6.33
N GLY A 119 2.43 -12.07 -5.74
CA GLY A 119 3.66 -11.53 -6.28
C GLY A 119 3.77 -10.02 -6.13
N ILE A 120 4.84 -9.50 -6.72
CA ILE A 120 5.16 -8.08 -6.79
C ILE A 120 4.79 -7.58 -8.18
N TRP A 121 4.14 -6.43 -8.20
CA TRP A 121 3.72 -5.73 -9.40
C TRP A 121 4.37 -4.37 -9.44
N VAL A 122 4.54 -3.83 -10.64
CA VAL A 122 5.05 -2.49 -10.86
C VAL A 122 4.15 -1.75 -11.86
N LEU A 123 3.94 -0.47 -11.63
CA LEU A 123 3.22 0.38 -12.55
C LEU A 123 4.17 0.88 -13.64
N GLU A 124 3.93 0.49 -14.88
CA GLU A 124 4.64 0.96 -16.07
C GLU A 124 3.64 1.44 -17.13
N ASP A 125 3.81 2.66 -17.65
CA ASP A 125 2.93 3.24 -18.67
C ASP A 125 1.43 3.15 -18.31
N ASP A 126 1.07 3.46 -17.06
CA ASP A 126 -0.27 3.36 -16.47
C ASP A 126 -0.87 1.93 -16.52
N LYS A 127 -0.02 0.92 -16.60
CA LYS A 127 -0.41 -0.50 -16.54
C LYS A 127 0.33 -1.21 -15.43
N LEU A 128 -0.41 -2.03 -14.71
CA LEU A 128 0.20 -2.95 -13.75
C LEU A 128 0.78 -4.16 -14.49
N VAL A 129 2.07 -4.37 -14.29
CA VAL A 129 2.82 -5.49 -14.85
C VAL A 129 3.37 -6.31 -13.69
N LEU A 130 3.28 -7.64 -13.80
CA LEU A 130 3.98 -8.50 -12.85
C LEU A 130 5.47 -8.18 -12.93
N ALA A 131 6.10 -7.86 -11.80
CA ALA A 131 7.42 -7.25 -11.76
C ALA A 131 8.53 -8.12 -12.39
N MET A 132 8.36 -9.46 -12.40
CA MET A 132 9.24 -10.37 -13.14
C MET A 132 9.17 -10.20 -14.66
N HIS A 133 8.10 -9.58 -15.19
CA HIS A 133 7.90 -9.31 -16.61
C HIS A 133 8.01 -7.83 -16.96
N ALA A 134 8.47 -7.01 -16.01
CA ALA A 134 8.69 -5.58 -16.22
C ALA A 134 9.71 -5.34 -17.36
N LYS A 135 9.45 -4.33 -18.18
CA LYS A 135 10.35 -3.95 -19.29
C LYS A 135 11.71 -3.47 -18.76
N HIS A 136 11.68 -2.80 -17.62
CA HIS A 136 12.86 -2.20 -17.02
C HIS A 136 13.14 -2.86 -15.67
N LYS A 137 14.36 -3.42 -15.52
CA LYS A 137 14.83 -4.05 -14.27
C LYS A 137 13.82 -5.10 -13.75
N PRO A 138 13.61 -6.20 -14.48
CA PRO A 138 12.68 -7.24 -14.04
C PRO A 138 13.15 -7.84 -12.71
N VAL A 139 12.20 -8.16 -11.86
CA VAL A 139 12.47 -8.79 -10.57
C VAL A 139 12.79 -10.27 -10.79
N PRO A 140 13.86 -10.81 -10.16
CA PRO A 140 14.17 -12.24 -10.21
C PRO A 140 12.98 -13.09 -9.71
N PRO A 141 12.70 -14.24 -10.33
CA PRO A 141 11.55 -15.09 -9.97
C PRO A 141 11.53 -15.48 -8.49
N GLU A 142 12.68 -15.75 -7.91
CA GLU A 142 12.84 -16.10 -6.50
C GLU A 142 12.45 -14.96 -5.56
N VAL A 143 12.66 -13.70 -5.99
CA VAL A 143 12.24 -12.51 -5.24
C VAL A 143 10.76 -12.21 -5.45
N ALA A 144 10.27 -12.40 -6.67
CA ALA A 144 8.89 -12.08 -7.03
C ALA A 144 7.84 -12.83 -6.20
N VAL A 145 8.21 -13.99 -5.63
CA VAL A 145 7.35 -14.80 -4.76
C VAL A 145 7.46 -14.45 -3.28
N LEU A 146 8.39 -13.56 -2.89
CA LEU A 146 8.60 -13.12 -1.50
C LEU A 146 7.68 -11.96 -1.08
N SER A 147 6.55 -11.83 -1.67
CA SER A 147 5.75 -10.62 -1.58
C SER A 147 4.59 -10.70 -0.59
N LYS A 148 4.43 -9.67 0.19
CA LYS A 148 3.25 -9.25 0.96
C LYS A 148 3.38 -7.81 1.43
N ARG A 149 4.59 -7.40 1.79
CA ARG A 149 4.90 -6.09 2.33
C ARG A 149 6.06 -5.46 1.60
N ILE A 150 5.98 -4.16 1.46
CA ILE A 150 7.02 -3.31 0.89
C ILE A 150 7.31 -2.24 1.92
N ASP A 151 8.59 -1.99 2.17
CA ASP A 151 9.04 -0.86 2.97
C ASP A 151 10.22 -0.19 2.27
N VAL A 152 10.31 1.11 2.39
CA VAL A 152 11.39 1.90 1.80
C VAL A 152 12.12 2.61 2.94
N SER A 153 13.45 2.52 2.93
CA SER A 153 14.27 3.19 3.93
C SER A 153 13.99 4.70 3.97
N PRO A 154 14.09 5.36 5.14
CA PRO A 154 13.79 6.79 5.28
C PRO A 154 14.62 7.70 4.36
N ASP A 155 15.82 7.26 3.98
CA ASP A 155 16.70 7.95 3.05
C ASP A 155 16.41 7.64 1.57
N GLY A 156 15.43 6.76 1.30
CA GLY A 156 15.03 6.37 -0.05
C GLY A 156 16.05 5.55 -0.82
N THR A 157 17.08 5.00 -0.17
CA THR A 157 18.17 4.29 -0.84
C THR A 157 17.95 2.80 -1.03
N VAL A 158 17.06 2.21 -0.23
CA VAL A 158 16.78 0.78 -0.23
C VAL A 158 15.29 0.51 -0.12
N MET A 159 14.80 -0.42 -0.90
CA MET A 159 13.47 -1.01 -0.76
C MET A 159 13.59 -2.45 -0.26
N MET A 160 12.80 -2.80 0.74
CA MET A 160 12.66 -4.17 1.23
C MET A 160 11.31 -4.74 0.81
N VAL A 161 11.30 -5.99 0.41
CA VAL A 161 10.09 -6.77 0.21
C VAL A 161 10.13 -7.99 1.11
N CYS A 162 9.02 -8.33 1.72
CA CYS A 162 8.93 -9.53 2.55
C CYS A 162 7.54 -10.18 2.48
N GLY A 163 7.52 -11.46 2.74
CA GLY A 163 6.30 -12.27 2.75
C GLY A 163 6.48 -13.57 3.52
N SER A 164 5.56 -14.51 3.32
CA SER A 164 5.55 -15.77 4.04
C SER A 164 6.76 -16.70 3.73
N ARG A 165 7.43 -16.48 2.61
CA ARG A 165 8.57 -17.32 2.15
C ARG A 165 9.93 -16.74 2.47
N GLY A 166 10.03 -15.42 2.69
CA GLY A 166 11.31 -14.79 2.96
C GLY A 166 11.30 -13.28 2.81
N ALA A 167 12.50 -12.72 2.62
CA ALA A 167 12.71 -11.29 2.44
C ALA A 167 13.88 -11.01 1.48
N ALA A 168 13.77 -9.93 0.74
CA ALA A 168 14.82 -9.42 -0.13
C ALA A 168 14.90 -7.90 -0.07
N ILE A 169 16.06 -7.35 -0.37
CA ILE A 169 16.28 -5.92 -0.52
C ILE A 169 16.69 -5.56 -1.95
N TYR A 170 16.35 -4.35 -2.35
CA TYR A 170 16.68 -3.75 -3.63
C TYR A 170 17.29 -2.37 -3.42
N ASP A 171 18.47 -2.13 -3.96
CA ASP A 171 19.21 -0.86 -3.84
C ASP A 171 19.08 0.05 -5.09
N GLY A 172 18.14 -0.27 -5.98
CA GLY A 172 17.98 0.39 -7.27
C GLY A 172 18.83 -0.21 -8.39
N ASN A 173 19.77 -1.10 -8.08
CA ASN A 173 20.63 -1.78 -9.07
C ASN A 173 20.51 -3.30 -9.01
N ALA A 174 20.54 -3.87 -7.81
CA ALA A 174 20.56 -5.30 -7.61
C ALA A 174 19.60 -5.73 -6.49
N TRP A 175 19.02 -6.92 -6.63
CA TRP A 175 18.29 -7.61 -5.60
C TRP A 175 19.23 -8.48 -4.78
N ASN A 176 19.07 -8.45 -3.47
CA ASN A 176 19.75 -9.33 -2.53
C ASN A 176 18.71 -10.07 -1.67
N VAL A 177 18.66 -11.39 -1.80
CA VAL A 177 17.79 -12.24 -0.98
C VAL A 177 18.43 -12.36 0.41
N LEU A 178 17.73 -11.88 1.42
CA LEU A 178 18.19 -11.92 2.82
C LEU A 178 17.87 -13.26 3.48
N PHE A 179 16.71 -13.80 3.12
CA PHE A 179 16.19 -15.04 3.69
C PHE A 179 15.18 -15.65 2.72
N ASP A 180 15.33 -16.96 2.47
CA ASP A 180 14.35 -17.80 1.76
C ASP A 180 14.13 -19.07 2.57
N SER A 181 12.91 -19.30 3.04
CA SER A 181 12.56 -20.47 3.85
C SER A 181 12.70 -21.79 3.09
N MET A 182 12.63 -21.75 1.74
CA MET A 182 12.76 -22.94 0.90
C MET A 182 14.23 -23.34 0.66
N ALA A 183 15.18 -22.46 1.00
CA ALA A 183 16.61 -22.76 0.86
C ALA A 183 17.16 -23.70 1.96
N PHE A 184 16.33 -24.03 2.96
CA PHE A 184 16.69 -24.87 4.11
C PHE A 184 16.07 -26.26 4.06
N GLU A 185 15.36 -26.64 3.00
CA GLU A 185 14.89 -28.00 2.71
C GLU A 185 15.90 -28.73 1.79
#